data_3ca7ef3d01a281de9fa4950358929efb
#
_entry.id   3ca7ef3d01a281de9fa4950358929efb
#
_cell.length_a   1.000
_cell.length_b   1.000
_cell.length_c   1.000
_cell.angle_alpha   90.00
_cell.angle_beta   90.00
_cell.angle_gamma   90.00
#
_symmetry.space_group_name_H-M   'P 1'
#
loop_
_entity.id
_entity.type
_entity.pdbx_description
1 polymer ?
#
loop_
_entity_poly.entity_id
_entity_poly.type
_entity_poly.pdbx_seq_one_letter_code
_entity_poly.pdbx_strand_id
1 'polypeptide(L)'
;MDIGQLLQKAKELQGKIDGVGPEVRAEVNRQIAAIPRPGKSQVDPQDEFETKAMYQKRLNQARQADQEKQKRYQREVSQIRSTISGELKSRSQGYQDALALLNREIVLDETQVVLDLGRYDPENQIFANASLSAKSSRQVQSLDWALKVPLSQAKQFKQSVENGTVKIRAEVKLEAKSQQAVIDSAVIEDLVQNLSYQTSVLVMVSSRPKGGQ
;
A
#
# COMPACT_ATOMS: atom_id res chain seq x y z
N MET A 1 19.89 10.99 1.57
CA MET A 1 18.56 11.62 1.83
C MET A 1 18.16 11.25 3.25
N ASP A 2 17.60 12.18 4.04
CA ASP A 2 17.22 11.88 5.43
C ASP A 2 15.98 11.01 5.50
N ILE A 3 15.98 9.96 6.33
CA ILE A 3 14.86 9.02 6.50
C ILE A 3 13.58 9.76 6.93
N GLY A 4 13.70 10.80 7.75
CA GLY A 4 12.57 11.63 8.16
C GLY A 4 11.87 12.32 6.97
N GLN A 5 12.65 12.84 6.03
CA GLN A 5 12.09 13.45 4.80
C GLN A 5 11.42 12.41 3.90
N LEU A 6 11.97 11.20 3.82
CA LEU A 6 11.37 10.11 3.05
C LEU A 6 10.05 9.63 3.67
N LEU A 7 10.01 9.50 4.99
CA LEU A 7 8.77 9.17 5.71
C LEU A 7 7.69 10.22 5.52
N GLN A 8 8.05 11.51 5.58
CA GLN A 8 7.11 12.60 5.32
C GLN A 8 6.54 12.51 3.90
N LYS A 9 7.39 12.27 2.90
CA LYS A 9 6.97 12.11 1.50
C LYS A 9 6.10 10.87 1.29
N ALA A 10 6.44 9.75 1.94
CA ALA A 10 5.63 8.54 1.92
C ALA A 10 4.23 8.77 2.52
N LYS A 11 4.15 9.49 3.64
CA LYS A 11 2.88 9.88 4.26
C LYS A 11 2.03 10.76 3.34
N GLU A 12 2.62 11.73 2.68
CA GLU A 12 1.92 12.59 1.71
C GLU A 12 1.35 11.78 0.54
N LEU A 13 2.15 10.84 0.00
CA LEU A 13 1.69 9.94 -1.06
C LEU A 13 0.55 9.04 -0.59
N GLN A 14 0.66 8.47 0.62
CA GLN A 14 -0.39 7.65 1.19
C GLN A 14 -1.68 8.47 1.40
N GLY A 15 -1.58 9.69 1.92
CA GLY A 15 -2.72 10.60 2.06
C GLY A 15 -3.41 10.91 0.73
N LYS A 16 -2.63 11.07 -0.35
CA LYS A 16 -3.17 11.23 -1.71
C LYS A 16 -3.88 9.97 -2.18
N ILE A 17 -3.31 8.77 -1.95
CA ILE A 17 -3.95 7.49 -2.28
C ILE A 17 -5.30 7.36 -1.56
N ASP A 18 -5.32 7.63 -0.26
CA ASP A 18 -6.52 7.52 0.58
C ASP A 18 -7.59 8.58 0.20
N GLY A 19 -7.17 9.76 -0.25
CA GLY A 19 -8.06 10.87 -0.65
C GLY A 19 -8.71 10.66 -2.02
N VAL A 20 -8.09 9.91 -2.94
CA VAL A 20 -8.61 9.72 -4.31
C VAL A 20 -10.02 9.13 -4.31
N GLY A 21 -10.30 8.14 -3.47
CA GLY A 21 -11.61 7.47 -3.44
C GLY A 21 -12.79 8.38 -3.05
N PRO A 22 -12.70 9.17 -1.97
CA PRO A 22 -13.70 10.16 -1.59
C PRO A 22 -13.91 11.25 -2.65
N GLU A 23 -12.82 11.82 -3.18
CA GLU A 23 -12.89 12.88 -4.21
C GLU A 23 -13.63 12.44 -5.46
N VAL A 24 -13.34 11.22 -5.92
CA VAL A 24 -14.02 10.68 -7.11
C VAL A 24 -15.49 10.40 -6.85
N ARG A 25 -15.84 9.87 -5.68
CA ARG A 25 -17.26 9.69 -5.34
C ARG A 25 -18.01 11.01 -5.33
N ALA A 26 -17.40 12.06 -4.79
CA ALA A 26 -17.98 13.40 -4.79
C ALA A 26 -18.16 13.93 -6.23
N GLU A 27 -17.14 13.77 -7.08
CA GLU A 27 -17.18 14.20 -8.48
C GLU A 27 -18.22 13.42 -9.30
N VAL A 28 -18.28 12.08 -9.15
CA VAL A 28 -19.32 11.25 -9.79
C VAL A 28 -20.71 11.73 -9.39
N ASN A 29 -20.95 11.96 -8.10
CA ASN A 29 -22.25 12.40 -7.62
C ASN A 29 -22.60 13.79 -8.15
N ARG A 30 -21.62 14.71 -8.22
CA ARG A 30 -21.78 16.06 -8.77
C ARG A 30 -22.17 16.01 -10.25
N GLN A 31 -21.48 15.22 -11.06
CA GLN A 31 -21.76 15.11 -12.49
C GLN A 31 -23.10 14.41 -12.75
N ILE A 32 -23.44 13.36 -12.01
CA ILE A 32 -24.74 12.70 -12.13
C ILE A 32 -25.88 13.65 -11.71
N ALA A 33 -25.68 14.45 -10.68
CA ALA A 33 -26.68 15.42 -10.24
C ALA A 33 -26.95 16.53 -11.28
N ALA A 34 -25.94 16.83 -12.12
CA ALA A 34 -26.09 17.80 -13.20
C ALA A 34 -26.88 17.28 -14.41
N ILE A 35 -27.08 15.95 -14.54
CA ILE A 35 -27.88 15.37 -15.61
C ILE A 35 -29.37 15.51 -15.27
N PRO A 36 -30.17 16.12 -16.16
CA PRO A 36 -31.59 16.22 -15.94
C PRO A 36 -32.25 14.81 -15.85
N ARG A 37 -32.95 14.56 -14.76
CA ARG A 37 -33.69 13.28 -14.64
C ARG A 37 -34.81 13.24 -15.64
N PRO A 38 -34.98 12.13 -16.37
CA PRO A 38 -36.07 12.02 -17.33
C PRO A 38 -37.44 12.07 -16.62
N GLY A 39 -38.23 13.07 -16.96
CA GLY A 39 -39.63 13.16 -16.54
C GLY A 39 -40.51 12.22 -17.36
N LYS A 40 -41.66 11.86 -16.79
CA LYS A 40 -42.70 11.13 -17.54
C LYS A 40 -43.37 12.10 -18.49
N SER A 41 -43.63 11.64 -19.71
CA SER A 41 -44.45 12.38 -20.67
C SER A 41 -45.91 12.45 -20.19
N GLN A 42 -46.45 13.66 -20.09
CA GLN A 42 -47.87 13.83 -19.85
C GLN A 42 -48.61 13.54 -21.15
N VAL A 43 -49.63 12.72 -21.07
CA VAL A 43 -50.52 12.44 -22.18
C VAL A 43 -51.92 12.91 -21.76
N ASP A 44 -52.44 13.85 -22.49
CA ASP A 44 -53.77 14.38 -22.22
C ASP A 44 -54.85 13.27 -22.33
N PRO A 45 -55.95 13.36 -21.59
CA PRO A 45 -57.05 12.41 -21.67
C PRO A 45 -57.54 12.22 -23.13
N GLN A 46 -58.27 11.13 -23.37
CA GLN A 46 -58.87 10.88 -24.68
C GLN A 46 -59.84 12.00 -25.04
N ASP A 47 -59.65 12.59 -26.22
CA ASP A 47 -60.55 13.61 -26.78
C ASP A 47 -61.85 12.95 -27.29
N GLU A 48 -62.96 13.71 -27.28
CA GLU A 48 -64.24 13.25 -27.74
C GLU A 48 -64.30 12.87 -29.25
N PHE A 49 -63.35 13.43 -30.02
CA PHE A 49 -63.18 13.10 -31.45
C PHE A 49 -62.11 12.05 -31.70
N GLU A 50 -61.46 11.54 -30.67
CA GLU A 50 -60.36 10.55 -30.75
C GLU A 50 -60.89 9.13 -30.59
N THR A 51 -60.56 8.23 -31.53
CA THR A 51 -60.87 6.82 -31.35
C THR A 51 -60.02 6.17 -30.28
N LYS A 52 -60.47 5.12 -29.62
CA LYS A 52 -59.76 4.35 -28.65
C LYS A 52 -58.39 3.86 -29.22
N ALA A 53 -58.37 3.47 -30.50
CA ALA A 53 -57.12 3.02 -31.16
C ALA A 53 -56.10 4.15 -31.31
N MET A 54 -56.53 5.36 -31.63
CA MET A 54 -55.66 6.53 -31.75
C MET A 54 -55.12 6.91 -30.37
N TYR A 55 -55.94 6.93 -29.33
CA TYR A 55 -55.52 7.18 -27.97
C TYR A 55 -54.48 6.16 -27.49
N GLN A 56 -54.68 4.87 -27.70
CA GLN A 56 -53.74 3.81 -27.37
C GLN A 56 -52.41 3.95 -28.13
N LYS A 57 -52.45 4.33 -29.39
CA LYS A 57 -51.22 4.62 -30.16
C LYS A 57 -50.43 5.77 -29.55
N ARG A 58 -51.07 6.86 -29.14
CA ARG A 58 -50.44 8.03 -28.49
C ARG A 58 -49.85 7.65 -27.15
N LEU A 59 -50.54 6.86 -26.31
CA LEU A 59 -50.02 6.31 -25.06
C LEU A 59 -48.76 5.44 -25.28
N ASN A 60 -48.79 4.57 -26.29
CA ASN A 60 -47.65 3.71 -26.60
C ASN A 60 -46.47 4.51 -27.10
N GLN A 61 -46.67 5.51 -27.91
CA GLN A 61 -45.59 6.42 -28.35
C GLN A 61 -44.98 7.18 -27.18
N ALA A 62 -45.79 7.71 -26.25
CA ALA A 62 -45.32 8.37 -25.05
C ALA A 62 -44.49 7.42 -24.17
N ARG A 63 -44.94 6.19 -23.95
CA ARG A 63 -44.24 5.16 -23.22
C ARG A 63 -42.88 4.80 -23.86
N GLN A 64 -42.84 4.66 -25.18
CA GLN A 64 -41.62 4.40 -25.93
C GLN A 64 -40.63 5.57 -25.80
N ALA A 65 -41.12 6.81 -25.95
CA ALA A 65 -40.29 8.00 -25.76
C ALA A 65 -39.71 8.10 -24.33
N ASP A 66 -40.50 7.77 -23.31
CA ASP A 66 -40.04 7.75 -21.91
C ASP A 66 -38.99 6.65 -21.66
N GLN A 67 -39.19 5.47 -22.25
CA GLN A 67 -38.18 4.40 -22.18
C GLN A 67 -36.88 4.79 -22.86
N GLU A 68 -36.93 5.48 -24.01
CA GLU A 68 -35.70 5.97 -24.67
C GLU A 68 -35.00 7.03 -23.87
N LYS A 69 -35.74 8.00 -23.29
CA LYS A 69 -35.16 9.01 -22.36
C LYS A 69 -34.47 8.34 -21.18
N GLN A 70 -35.14 7.33 -20.58
CA GLN A 70 -34.55 6.58 -19.44
C GLN A 70 -33.30 5.81 -19.85
N LYS A 71 -33.27 5.16 -21.00
CA LYS A 71 -32.12 4.46 -21.54
C LYS A 71 -30.96 5.43 -21.81
N ARG A 72 -31.21 6.62 -22.35
CA ARG A 72 -30.18 7.66 -22.56
C ARG A 72 -29.58 8.08 -21.23
N TYR A 73 -30.43 8.43 -20.26
CA TYR A 73 -29.97 8.79 -18.91
C TYR A 73 -29.08 7.71 -18.28
N GLN A 74 -29.51 6.44 -18.34
CA GLN A 74 -28.71 5.33 -17.81
C GLN A 74 -27.36 5.17 -18.51
N ARG A 75 -27.31 5.36 -19.83
CA ARG A 75 -26.04 5.33 -20.59
C ARG A 75 -25.10 6.44 -20.15
N GLU A 76 -25.59 7.68 -20.03
CA GLU A 76 -24.79 8.83 -19.58
C GLU A 76 -24.24 8.61 -18.17
N VAL A 77 -25.08 8.16 -17.24
CA VAL A 77 -24.66 7.82 -15.86
C VAL A 77 -23.59 6.73 -15.87
N SER A 78 -23.77 5.68 -16.68
CA SER A 78 -22.78 4.59 -16.79
C SER A 78 -21.47 5.07 -17.38
N GLN A 79 -21.51 5.94 -18.38
CA GLN A 79 -20.33 6.51 -19.01
C GLN A 79 -19.54 7.40 -18.05
N ILE A 80 -20.21 8.27 -17.29
CA ILE A 80 -19.57 9.09 -16.25
C ILE A 80 -18.87 8.21 -15.22
N ARG A 81 -19.56 7.21 -14.69
CA ARG A 81 -18.99 6.26 -13.72
C ARG A 81 -17.76 5.55 -14.28
N SER A 82 -17.83 5.07 -15.52
CA SER A 82 -16.71 4.38 -16.17
C SER A 82 -15.50 5.29 -16.38
N THR A 83 -15.70 6.50 -16.89
CA THR A 83 -14.63 7.48 -17.14
C THR A 83 -13.93 7.85 -15.84
N ILE A 84 -14.70 8.25 -14.83
CA ILE A 84 -14.14 8.70 -13.55
C ILE A 84 -13.47 7.52 -12.82
N SER A 85 -14.01 6.30 -12.92
CA SER A 85 -13.38 5.10 -12.37
C SER A 85 -12.03 4.80 -13.04
N GLY A 86 -11.92 5.03 -14.34
CA GLY A 86 -10.67 4.88 -15.08
C GLY A 86 -9.60 5.90 -14.64
N GLU A 87 -9.98 7.16 -14.52
CA GLU A 87 -9.11 8.24 -14.02
C GLU A 87 -8.64 7.97 -12.59
N LEU A 88 -9.54 7.50 -11.72
CA LEU A 88 -9.23 7.11 -10.35
C LEU A 88 -8.15 6.04 -10.30
N LYS A 89 -8.34 4.97 -11.07
CA LYS A 89 -7.39 3.86 -11.11
C LYS A 89 -6.01 4.33 -11.57
N SER A 90 -5.96 5.17 -12.58
CA SER A 90 -4.71 5.72 -13.11
C SER A 90 -3.98 6.60 -12.09
N ARG A 91 -4.68 7.51 -11.41
CA ARG A 91 -4.09 8.37 -10.37
C ARG A 91 -3.60 7.57 -9.16
N SER A 92 -4.41 6.64 -8.67
CA SER A 92 -4.03 5.77 -7.55
C SER A 92 -2.80 4.95 -7.89
N GLN A 93 -2.74 4.37 -9.09
CA GLN A 93 -1.58 3.61 -9.54
C GLN A 93 -0.32 4.47 -9.58
N GLY A 94 -0.37 5.68 -10.11
CA GLY A 94 0.77 6.59 -10.14
C GLY A 94 1.33 6.93 -8.75
N TYR A 95 0.46 7.12 -7.76
CA TYR A 95 0.91 7.33 -6.37
C TYR A 95 1.48 6.06 -5.73
N GLN A 96 0.92 4.88 -6.02
CA GLN A 96 1.44 3.60 -5.57
C GLN A 96 2.83 3.32 -6.17
N ASP A 97 3.02 3.58 -7.44
CA ASP A 97 4.32 3.43 -8.12
C ASP A 97 5.37 4.37 -7.53
N ALA A 98 5.00 5.63 -7.25
CA ALA A 98 5.88 6.59 -6.60
C ALA A 98 6.27 6.15 -5.17
N LEU A 99 5.33 5.58 -4.39
CA LEU A 99 5.60 5.03 -3.07
C LEU A 99 6.51 3.80 -3.14
N ALA A 100 6.30 2.93 -4.13
CA ALA A 100 7.14 1.76 -4.37
C ALA A 100 8.59 2.15 -4.74
N LEU A 101 8.76 3.21 -5.53
CA LEU A 101 10.09 3.75 -5.85
C LEU A 101 10.81 4.27 -4.60
N LEU A 102 10.12 5.00 -3.73
CA LEU A 102 10.71 5.46 -2.46
C LEU A 102 11.23 4.30 -1.60
N ASN A 103 10.52 3.18 -1.58
CA ASN A 103 10.91 2.00 -0.81
C ASN A 103 12.12 1.25 -1.39
N ARG A 104 12.45 1.43 -2.67
CA ARG A 104 13.62 0.75 -3.31
C ARG A 104 14.95 1.44 -3.04
N GLU A 105 14.95 2.68 -2.60
CA GLU A 105 16.16 3.53 -2.54
C GLU A 105 16.81 3.58 -1.16
N ILE A 106 16.24 2.94 -0.14
CA ILE A 106 16.77 3.07 1.22
C ILE A 106 17.55 1.82 1.59
N VAL A 107 18.85 1.92 1.44
CA VAL A 107 19.79 0.91 1.89
C VAL A 107 20.70 1.52 2.94
N LEU A 108 20.80 0.90 4.11
CA LEU A 108 21.74 1.25 5.18
C LEU A 108 22.93 0.33 5.13
N ASP A 109 24.12 0.90 5.32
CA ASP A 109 25.37 0.16 5.37
C ASP A 109 25.87 -0.05 6.84
N GLU A 110 27.00 -0.74 7.01
CA GLU A 110 27.60 -1.05 8.31
C GLU A 110 27.96 0.20 9.14
N THR A 111 28.12 1.36 8.51
CA THR A 111 28.39 2.62 9.23
C THR A 111 27.12 3.17 9.88
N GLN A 112 25.96 2.84 9.35
CA GLN A 112 24.65 3.36 9.72
C GLN A 112 23.85 2.43 10.62
N VAL A 113 24.24 1.15 10.72
CA VAL A 113 23.56 0.14 11.54
C VAL A 113 24.46 -0.44 12.62
N VAL A 114 23.83 -1.02 13.64
CA VAL A 114 24.47 -1.83 14.69
C VAL A 114 23.88 -3.23 14.61
N LEU A 115 24.75 -4.23 14.48
CA LEU A 115 24.40 -5.64 14.59
C LEU A 115 24.75 -6.14 15.99
N ASP A 116 23.75 -6.57 16.74
CA ASP A 116 23.93 -7.32 17.99
C ASP A 116 23.54 -8.78 17.74
N LEU A 117 24.45 -9.70 18.00
CA LEU A 117 24.22 -11.13 17.76
C LEU A 117 23.50 -11.82 18.91
N GLY A 118 23.48 -11.22 20.10
CA GLY A 118 22.93 -11.87 21.28
C GLY A 118 23.68 -13.15 21.65
N ARG A 119 22.93 -14.15 22.18
CA ARG A 119 23.51 -15.42 22.64
C ARG A 119 23.43 -16.48 21.55
N TYR A 120 24.52 -17.22 21.35
CA TYR A 120 24.57 -18.37 20.45
C TYR A 120 23.98 -19.61 21.13
N ASP A 121 23.10 -20.32 20.43
CA ASP A 121 22.56 -21.63 20.77
C ASP A 121 23.27 -22.69 19.91
N PRO A 122 24.16 -23.52 20.50
CA PRO A 122 24.92 -24.51 19.76
C PRO A 122 24.09 -25.71 19.28
N GLU A 123 22.99 -26.02 19.95
CA GLU A 123 22.13 -27.14 19.57
C GLU A 123 21.34 -26.81 18.28
N ASN A 124 20.82 -25.60 18.20
CA ASN A 124 20.07 -25.13 17.05
C ASN A 124 20.93 -24.42 16.00
N GLN A 125 22.20 -24.19 16.31
CA GLN A 125 23.18 -23.47 15.48
C GLN A 125 22.70 -22.06 15.07
N ILE A 126 22.16 -21.31 16.04
CA ILE A 126 21.60 -19.98 15.82
C ILE A 126 22.07 -18.97 16.86
N PHE A 127 22.14 -17.69 16.46
CA PHE A 127 22.09 -16.56 17.39
C PHE A 127 20.61 -16.21 17.59
N ALA A 128 20.04 -16.58 18.74
CA ALA A 128 18.59 -16.61 18.96
C ALA A 128 17.95 -15.21 19.01
N ASN A 129 18.70 -14.19 19.42
CA ASN A 129 18.23 -12.82 19.58
C ASN A 129 19.16 -11.86 18.84
N ALA A 130 19.51 -12.18 17.59
CA ALA A 130 20.24 -11.24 16.78
C ALA A 130 19.33 -10.03 16.46
N SER A 131 19.89 -8.83 16.56
CA SER A 131 19.15 -7.62 16.23
C SER A 131 19.97 -6.67 15.37
N LEU A 132 19.30 -6.00 14.44
CA LEU A 132 19.89 -4.96 13.61
C LEU A 132 19.13 -3.66 13.83
N SER A 133 19.82 -2.63 14.27
CA SER A 133 19.24 -1.33 14.58
C SER A 133 19.99 -0.20 13.86
N ALA A 134 19.30 0.89 13.52
CA ALA A 134 19.92 2.06 12.93
C ALA A 134 20.56 2.94 14.01
N LYS A 135 21.81 3.37 13.79
CA LYS A 135 22.59 4.21 14.75
C LYS A 135 21.99 5.61 14.93
N SER A 136 21.45 6.20 13.90
CA SER A 136 21.14 7.64 13.86
C SER A 136 19.65 7.98 13.87
N SER A 137 18.75 7.01 13.83
CA SER A 137 17.34 7.30 13.71
C SER A 137 16.47 6.42 14.61
N ARG A 138 15.81 7.05 15.60
CA ARG A 138 14.78 6.40 16.42
C ARG A 138 13.49 6.08 15.65
N GLN A 139 13.40 6.54 14.38
CA GLN A 139 12.26 6.29 13.50
C GLN A 139 12.40 4.99 12.72
N VAL A 140 13.56 4.32 12.80
CA VAL A 140 13.79 3.01 12.18
C VAL A 140 13.62 1.94 13.25
N GLN A 141 12.62 1.09 13.04
CA GLN A 141 12.40 -0.07 13.90
C GLN A 141 13.47 -1.11 13.66
N SER A 142 14.06 -1.63 14.75
CA SER A 142 15.01 -2.73 14.70
C SER A 142 14.38 -4.00 14.13
N LEU A 143 15.21 -4.77 13.44
CA LEU A 143 14.87 -6.12 13.00
C LEU A 143 15.48 -7.11 14.00
N ASP A 144 14.63 -7.90 14.65
CA ASP A 144 15.03 -8.98 15.56
C ASP A 144 14.74 -10.33 14.89
N TRP A 145 15.77 -11.20 14.83
CA TRP A 145 15.63 -12.51 14.19
C TRP A 145 16.58 -13.56 14.76
N ALA A 146 16.36 -14.83 14.37
CA ALA A 146 17.30 -15.90 14.65
C ALA A 146 18.26 -16.06 13.48
N LEU A 147 19.55 -15.72 13.69
CA LEU A 147 20.57 -15.82 12.65
C LEU A 147 21.22 -17.21 12.71
N LYS A 148 21.03 -18.00 11.64
CA LYS A 148 21.59 -19.33 11.54
C LYS A 148 23.07 -19.26 11.11
N VAL A 149 23.96 -19.77 11.97
CA VAL A 149 25.40 -19.84 11.72
C VAL A 149 25.90 -21.21 12.17
N PRO A 150 26.58 -21.99 11.31
CA PRO A 150 27.14 -23.29 11.71
C PRO A 150 28.08 -23.19 12.91
N LEU A 151 28.07 -24.19 13.78
CA LEU A 151 28.88 -24.21 15.01
C LEU A 151 30.40 -23.97 14.74
N SER A 152 30.90 -24.56 13.65
CA SER A 152 32.32 -24.39 13.23
C SER A 152 32.69 -22.95 12.87
N GLN A 153 31.72 -22.13 12.50
CA GLN A 153 31.92 -20.73 12.05
C GLN A 153 31.50 -19.70 13.10
N ALA A 154 30.64 -20.08 14.05
CA ALA A 154 29.98 -19.17 14.97
C ALA A 154 30.93 -18.32 15.80
N LYS A 155 32.01 -18.94 16.34
CA LYS A 155 33.02 -18.20 17.14
C LYS A 155 33.73 -17.14 16.30
N GLN A 156 34.17 -17.52 15.10
CA GLN A 156 34.91 -16.61 14.22
C GLN A 156 34.00 -15.51 13.68
N PHE A 157 32.78 -15.83 13.32
CA PHE A 157 31.79 -14.85 12.89
C PHE A 157 31.48 -13.82 13.98
N LYS A 158 31.32 -14.26 15.24
CA LYS A 158 31.17 -13.34 16.37
C LYS A 158 32.35 -12.39 16.52
N GLN A 159 33.56 -12.90 16.40
CA GLN A 159 34.78 -12.08 16.42
C GLN A 159 34.82 -11.10 15.25
N SER A 160 34.42 -11.51 14.05
CA SER A 160 34.33 -10.63 12.87
C SER A 160 33.36 -9.47 13.11
N VAL A 161 32.23 -9.72 13.75
CA VAL A 161 31.26 -8.67 14.12
C VAL A 161 31.85 -7.71 15.16
N GLU A 162 32.45 -8.26 16.23
CA GLU A 162 33.09 -7.46 17.31
C GLU A 162 34.24 -6.60 16.78
N ASN A 163 35.01 -7.11 15.81
CA ASN A 163 36.12 -6.41 15.19
C ASN A 163 35.71 -5.47 14.04
N GLY A 164 34.42 -5.44 13.67
CA GLY A 164 33.94 -4.60 12.56
C GLY A 164 34.41 -5.05 11.18
N THR A 165 34.78 -6.35 11.03
CA THR A 165 35.21 -6.93 9.74
C THR A 165 34.03 -7.59 8.98
N VAL A 166 32.85 -7.09 9.18
CA VAL A 166 31.63 -7.48 8.45
C VAL A 166 31.12 -6.30 7.65
N LYS A 167 30.63 -6.57 6.43
CA LYS A 167 29.83 -5.63 5.67
C LYS A 167 28.35 -5.93 5.88
N ILE A 168 27.54 -4.89 6.05
CA ILE A 168 26.12 -5.02 6.25
C ILE A 168 25.41 -4.16 5.20
N ARG A 169 24.44 -4.76 4.54
CA ARG A 169 23.53 -4.07 3.64
C ARG A 169 22.12 -4.35 4.11
N ALA A 170 21.48 -3.36 4.72
CA ALA A 170 20.12 -3.47 5.23
C ALA A 170 19.14 -2.70 4.34
N GLU A 171 18.11 -3.37 3.86
CA GLU A 171 17.02 -2.76 3.10
C GLU A 171 15.95 -2.27 4.06
N VAL A 172 15.54 -1.02 3.89
CA VAL A 172 14.55 -0.36 4.75
C VAL A 172 13.27 -0.12 3.98
N LYS A 173 12.15 -0.51 4.58
CA LYS A 173 10.81 -0.26 4.07
C LYS A 173 10.14 0.84 4.87
N LEU A 174 9.55 1.81 4.17
CA LEU A 174 8.78 2.87 4.79
C LEU A 174 7.33 2.43 5.01
N GLU A 175 6.89 2.48 6.23
CA GLU A 175 5.49 2.28 6.60
C GLU A 175 4.80 3.64 6.75
N ALA A 176 4.19 4.11 5.66
CA ALA A 176 3.56 5.43 5.61
C ALA A 176 2.45 5.62 6.65
N LYS A 177 1.72 4.56 7.01
CA LYS A 177 0.62 4.62 7.99
C LYS A 177 1.11 4.78 9.42
N SER A 178 2.12 4.00 9.82
CA SER A 178 2.72 4.06 11.16
C SER A 178 3.73 5.18 11.31
N GLN A 179 4.14 5.83 10.22
CA GLN A 179 5.22 6.82 10.16
C GLN A 179 6.54 6.25 10.68
N GLN A 180 6.79 4.98 10.43
CA GLN A 180 8.00 4.27 10.81
C GLN A 180 8.70 3.72 9.58
N ALA A 181 10.01 3.60 9.68
CA ALA A 181 10.83 2.82 8.77
C ALA A 181 11.15 1.48 9.45
N VAL A 182 11.09 0.39 8.71
CA VAL A 182 11.37 -0.95 9.24
C VAL A 182 12.50 -1.55 8.42
N ILE A 183 13.48 -2.14 9.07
CA ILE A 183 14.48 -2.95 8.37
C ILE A 183 13.78 -4.24 7.93
N ASP A 184 13.60 -4.41 6.62
CA ASP A 184 12.85 -5.52 6.02
C ASP A 184 13.74 -6.73 5.77
N SER A 185 14.96 -6.48 5.30
CA SER A 185 15.96 -7.53 5.04
C SER A 185 17.38 -6.99 5.25
N ALA A 186 18.32 -7.90 5.49
CA ALA A 186 19.72 -7.55 5.50
C ALA A 186 20.59 -8.68 4.94
N VAL A 187 21.69 -8.29 4.33
CA VAL A 187 22.79 -9.18 3.94
C VAL A 187 24.00 -8.81 4.77
N ILE A 188 24.59 -9.81 5.43
CA ILE A 188 25.79 -9.66 6.26
C ILE A 188 26.88 -10.49 5.63
N GLU A 189 27.94 -9.85 5.20
CA GLU A 189 29.12 -10.48 4.61
C GLU A 189 30.27 -10.48 5.61
N ASP A 190 30.73 -11.66 6.02
CA ASP A 190 31.96 -11.82 6.82
C ASP A 190 33.15 -11.79 5.88
N LEU A 191 33.93 -10.70 5.95
CA LEU A 191 35.07 -10.50 5.08
C LEU A 191 36.27 -11.40 5.43
N VAL A 192 36.30 -11.91 6.66
CA VAL A 192 37.41 -12.81 7.14
C VAL A 192 37.16 -14.24 6.65
N GLN A 193 35.90 -14.70 6.74
CA GLN A 193 35.53 -16.06 6.32
C GLN A 193 35.06 -16.14 4.87
N ASN A 194 34.87 -14.99 4.21
CA ASN A 194 34.29 -14.89 2.87
C ASN A 194 32.90 -15.60 2.77
N LEU A 195 32.05 -15.37 3.78
CA LEU A 195 30.73 -15.96 3.91
C LEU A 195 29.66 -14.87 3.92
N SER A 196 28.51 -15.18 3.37
CA SER A 196 27.36 -14.27 3.34
C SER A 196 26.17 -14.89 4.04
N TYR A 197 25.52 -14.12 4.90
CA TYR A 197 24.33 -14.49 5.64
C TYR A 197 23.19 -13.57 5.25
N GLN A 198 22.08 -14.14 4.80
CA GLN A 198 20.86 -13.39 4.48
C GLN A 198 19.84 -13.55 5.59
N THR A 199 19.29 -12.43 6.01
CA THR A 199 18.10 -12.43 6.86
C THR A 199 16.87 -12.50 5.96
N SER A 200 16.40 -13.69 5.66
CA SER A 200 15.06 -13.82 5.12
C SER A 200 14.07 -13.64 6.25
N VAL A 201 13.19 -12.67 6.14
CA VAL A 201 12.10 -12.41 7.09
C VAL A 201 11.15 -13.61 7.13
N LEU A 202 11.43 -14.55 8.00
CA LEU A 202 10.50 -15.64 8.32
C LEU A 202 10.73 -16.17 9.73
N VAL A 203 10.61 -15.34 10.73
CA VAL A 203 9.98 -15.67 12.02
C VAL A 203 9.67 -14.35 12.74
N MET A 204 8.46 -13.86 12.63
CA MET A 204 7.92 -12.94 13.63
C MET A 204 7.87 -13.71 14.96
N VAL A 205 8.86 -13.53 15.80
CA VAL A 205 8.71 -13.88 17.21
C VAL A 205 7.80 -12.81 17.81
N SER A 206 6.53 -13.17 17.96
CA SER A 206 5.55 -12.38 18.69
C SER A 206 6.16 -12.00 20.05
N SER A 207 6.53 -10.75 20.21
CA SER A 207 6.89 -10.18 21.49
C SER A 207 5.65 -10.21 22.39
N ARG A 208 5.56 -11.20 23.28
CA ARG A 208 4.59 -11.16 24.37
C ARG A 208 4.86 -9.89 25.19
N PRO A 209 3.83 -9.06 25.45
CA PRO A 209 3.99 -7.97 26.38
C PRO A 209 4.36 -8.57 27.74
N LYS A 210 5.47 -8.12 28.32
CA LYS A 210 5.81 -8.44 29.72
C LYS A 210 4.67 -7.87 30.55
N GLY A 211 3.82 -8.78 31.05
CA GLY A 211 2.81 -8.47 32.04
C GLY A 211 3.50 -7.93 33.27
N GLY A 212 3.12 -6.70 33.66
CA GLY A 212 3.47 -6.15 34.94
C GLY A 212 2.85 -7.00 36.06
N GLN A 213 3.65 -7.28 37.04
CA GLN A 213 3.24 -7.45 38.45
C GLN A 213 3.64 -6.22 39.21
#